data_58fc819f23934999271efe65979a9a28
#
_entry.id   58fc819f23934999271efe65979a9a28
#
_cell.length_a   1.000
_cell.length_b   1.000
_cell.length_c   1.000
_cell.angle_alpha   90.00
_cell.angle_beta   90.00
_cell.angle_gamma   90.00
#
_symmetry.space_group_name_H-M   'P 1'
#
loop_
_entity.id
_entity.type
_entity.pdbx_description
1 polymer ?
#
loop_
_entity_poly.entity_id
_entity_poly.type
_entity_poly.pdbx_seq_one_letter_code
_entity_poly.pdbx_strand_id
1 'polypeptide(L)'
;FLIIHDKHAAVIDPGGDLTYTPLTLELMKYIRLQSLDYVIASHQDPDIIASMPRWLVHTNATVVASKLWARFLPHLTSAFMSDRIRSDFSDRLIELPDQGQNIPFGDTVIKAVPAHFLHSVGNFQFYDPISKILFSGDMGASMVDDAQSPVTDFDAHIPSMRGFHQRYMCSKKVMRLWANMVRDMDVDMIVPQHGKSFVGKAMINRFLDWIGNLPCGVDLLTQDDYDYAGLINSVKVD
;
A
#
# COMPACT_ATOMS: atom_id res chain seq x y z
N PHE A 1 -1.49 8.73 -2.64
CA PHE A 1 -0.46 9.79 -2.58
C PHE A 1 -0.11 10.26 -3.98
N LEU A 2 0.32 11.54 -4.12
CA LEU A 2 0.79 12.10 -5.39
C LEU A 2 2.28 12.42 -5.27
N ILE A 3 3.08 11.93 -6.22
CA ILE A 3 4.47 12.34 -6.41
C ILE A 3 4.54 13.16 -7.69
N ILE A 4 5.21 14.31 -7.62
CA ILE A 4 5.49 15.17 -8.77
C ILE A 4 7.00 15.41 -8.82
N HIS A 5 7.59 15.21 -10.00
CA HIS A 5 8.98 15.55 -10.28
C HIS A 5 9.05 16.18 -11.68
N ASP A 6 9.34 17.47 -11.75
CA ASP A 6 9.27 18.28 -12.96
C ASP A 6 7.90 18.17 -13.66
N LYS A 7 7.85 17.55 -14.82
CA LYS A 7 6.62 17.33 -15.61
C LYS A 7 6.00 15.95 -15.39
N HIS A 8 6.65 15.12 -14.59
CA HIS A 8 6.23 13.73 -14.31
C HIS A 8 5.37 13.67 -13.06
N ALA A 9 4.36 12.81 -13.10
CA ALA A 9 3.45 12.61 -11.99
C ALA A 9 3.08 11.14 -11.82
N ALA A 10 3.01 10.68 -10.57
CA ALA A 10 2.57 9.33 -10.20
C ALA A 10 1.61 9.38 -9.02
N VAL A 11 0.54 8.59 -9.10
CA VAL A 11 -0.37 8.37 -7.96
C VAL A 11 -0.11 6.99 -7.39
N ILE A 12 0.17 6.94 -6.09
CA ILE A 12 0.33 5.70 -5.33
C ILE A 12 -0.95 5.45 -4.54
N ASP A 13 -1.47 4.24 -4.64
CA ASP A 13 -2.67 3.74 -3.96
C ASP A 13 -3.88 4.68 -4.22
N PRO A 14 -4.41 4.66 -5.46
CA PRO A 14 -5.43 5.61 -5.90
C PRO A 14 -6.80 5.40 -5.26
N GLY A 15 -6.95 4.34 -4.48
CA GLY A 15 -8.18 4.06 -3.76
C GLY A 15 -9.24 3.31 -4.54
N GLY A 16 -10.40 3.15 -3.89
CA GLY A 16 -11.59 2.53 -4.45
C GLY A 16 -12.42 3.45 -5.33
N ASP A 17 -13.54 2.93 -5.85
CA ASP A 17 -14.41 3.70 -6.76
C ASP A 17 -15.04 4.94 -6.10
N LEU A 18 -15.35 4.86 -4.82
CA LEU A 18 -15.93 5.98 -4.06
C LEU A 18 -14.95 7.15 -3.88
N THR A 19 -13.66 6.86 -3.84
CA THR A 19 -12.61 7.88 -3.64
C THR A 19 -12.12 8.50 -4.96
N TYR A 20 -12.44 7.90 -6.11
CA TYR A 20 -11.95 8.36 -7.41
C TYR A 20 -12.28 9.83 -7.70
N THR A 21 -13.57 10.22 -7.59
CA THR A 21 -13.98 11.58 -7.93
C THR A 21 -13.37 12.64 -7.00
N PRO A 22 -13.46 12.52 -5.66
CA PRO A 22 -12.81 13.49 -4.78
C PRO A 22 -11.29 13.53 -4.98
N LEU A 23 -10.63 12.37 -5.19
CA LEU A 23 -9.19 12.33 -5.44
C LEU A 23 -8.82 13.04 -6.75
N THR A 24 -9.53 12.78 -7.85
CA THR A 24 -9.24 13.45 -9.13
C THR A 24 -9.43 14.95 -9.05
N LEU A 25 -10.47 15.43 -8.35
CA LEU A 25 -10.66 16.86 -8.12
C LEU A 25 -9.52 17.49 -7.32
N GLU A 26 -8.98 16.76 -6.35
CA GLU A 26 -7.82 17.24 -5.58
C GLU A 26 -6.55 17.26 -6.44
N LEU A 27 -6.28 16.18 -7.20
CA LEU A 27 -5.11 16.09 -8.08
C LEU A 27 -5.09 17.18 -9.15
N MET A 28 -6.25 17.55 -9.68
CA MET A 28 -6.36 18.59 -10.72
C MET A 28 -5.95 19.98 -10.25
N LYS A 29 -5.77 20.20 -8.95
CA LYS A 29 -5.18 21.44 -8.41
C LYS A 29 -3.66 21.51 -8.66
N TYR A 30 -3.01 20.38 -8.89
CA TYR A 30 -1.56 20.26 -8.98
C TYR A 30 -1.09 19.82 -10.37
N ILE A 31 -1.86 18.96 -11.04
CA ILE A 31 -1.50 18.37 -12.34
C ILE A 31 -2.70 18.34 -13.30
N ARG A 32 -2.41 18.19 -14.60
CA ARG A 32 -3.42 17.73 -15.57
C ARG A 32 -3.50 16.21 -15.49
N LEU A 33 -4.69 15.63 -15.39
CA LEU A 33 -4.84 14.16 -15.29
C LEU A 33 -4.18 13.42 -16.46
N GLN A 34 -4.17 14.02 -17.67
CA GLN A 34 -3.53 13.46 -18.86
C GLN A 34 -2.00 13.43 -18.77
N SER A 35 -1.39 14.18 -17.86
CA SER A 35 0.07 14.16 -17.62
C SER A 35 0.49 13.15 -16.56
N LEU A 36 -0.44 12.32 -16.06
CA LEU A 36 -0.13 11.26 -15.12
C LEU A 36 0.62 10.13 -15.84
N ASP A 37 1.84 9.83 -15.40
CA ASP A 37 2.66 8.75 -15.98
C ASP A 37 2.26 7.40 -15.38
N TYR A 38 2.04 7.34 -14.06
CA TYR A 38 1.80 6.09 -13.36
C TYR A 38 0.63 6.15 -12.39
N VAL A 39 -0.09 5.03 -12.34
CA VAL A 39 -1.03 4.64 -11.28
C VAL A 39 -0.46 3.41 -10.61
N ILE A 40 0.00 3.53 -9.38
CA ILE A 40 0.81 2.54 -8.68
C ILE A 40 -0.02 1.91 -7.56
N ALA A 41 -0.04 0.58 -7.48
CA ALA A 41 -0.70 -0.15 -6.41
C ALA A 41 0.30 -0.90 -5.54
N SER A 42 0.24 -0.67 -4.23
CA SER A 42 1.04 -1.41 -3.25
C SER A 42 0.58 -2.86 -3.14
N HIS A 43 -0.73 -3.11 -3.19
CA HIS A 43 -1.33 -4.44 -3.16
C HIS A 43 -2.72 -4.43 -3.82
N GLN A 44 -3.45 -5.55 -3.75
CA GLN A 44 -4.67 -5.79 -4.53
C GLN A 44 -5.98 -5.36 -3.84
N ASP A 45 -5.95 -4.83 -2.64
CA ASP A 45 -7.16 -4.54 -1.88
C ASP A 45 -8.05 -3.49 -2.58
N PRO A 46 -9.37 -3.59 -2.44
CA PRO A 46 -10.29 -2.70 -3.17
C PRO A 46 -10.13 -1.23 -2.84
N ASP A 47 -9.75 -0.89 -1.62
CA ASP A 47 -9.48 0.48 -1.18
C ASP A 47 -8.12 1.02 -1.67
N ILE A 48 -7.30 0.16 -2.28
CA ILE A 48 -6.02 0.51 -2.90
C ILE A 48 -6.16 0.74 -4.40
N ILE A 49 -6.85 -0.17 -5.14
CA ILE A 49 -6.76 -0.21 -6.61
C ILE A 49 -8.10 -0.35 -7.34
N ALA A 50 -9.24 -0.52 -6.65
CA ALA A 50 -10.50 -0.81 -7.36
C ALA A 50 -10.95 0.31 -8.31
N SER A 51 -10.47 1.54 -8.15
CA SER A 51 -10.72 2.63 -9.11
C SER A 51 -9.87 2.56 -10.39
N MET A 52 -8.95 1.60 -10.52
CA MET A 52 -8.02 1.45 -11.65
C MET A 52 -8.69 1.57 -13.03
N PRO A 53 -9.84 0.94 -13.31
CA PRO A 53 -10.46 1.06 -14.63
C PRO A 53 -10.82 2.50 -15.01
N ARG A 54 -11.22 3.32 -14.05
CA ARG A 54 -11.52 4.73 -14.27
C ARG A 54 -10.26 5.54 -14.63
N TRP A 55 -9.13 5.23 -13.98
CA TRP A 55 -7.84 5.84 -14.32
C TRP A 55 -7.44 5.51 -15.75
N LEU A 56 -7.58 4.24 -16.15
CA LEU A 56 -7.26 3.79 -17.51
C LEU A 56 -8.13 4.45 -18.59
N VAL A 57 -9.40 4.72 -18.30
CA VAL A 57 -10.32 5.41 -19.24
C VAL A 57 -9.98 6.90 -19.37
N HIS A 58 -9.62 7.56 -18.28
CA HIS A 58 -9.51 9.01 -18.23
C HIS A 58 -8.09 9.57 -18.30
N THR A 59 -7.07 8.69 -18.27
CA THR A 59 -5.66 9.09 -18.38
C THR A 59 -4.92 8.22 -19.39
N ASN A 60 -3.66 8.55 -19.64
CA ASN A 60 -2.72 7.70 -20.40
C ASN A 60 -1.74 6.96 -19.46
N ALA A 61 -1.97 6.98 -18.16
CA ALA A 61 -1.07 6.43 -17.17
C ALA A 61 -0.87 4.92 -17.35
N THR A 62 0.32 4.46 -17.04
CA THR A 62 0.66 3.04 -16.93
C THR A 62 0.38 2.58 -15.50
N VAL A 63 -0.30 1.45 -15.35
CA VAL A 63 -0.51 0.80 -14.06
C VAL A 63 0.76 0.08 -13.64
N VAL A 64 1.16 0.22 -12.39
CA VAL A 64 2.28 -0.51 -11.79
C VAL A 64 1.75 -1.37 -10.66
N ALA A 65 1.93 -2.67 -10.75
CA ALA A 65 1.45 -3.61 -9.73
C ALA A 65 2.32 -4.87 -9.67
N SER A 66 2.20 -5.63 -8.58
CA SER A 66 2.86 -6.92 -8.46
C SER A 66 2.51 -7.86 -9.62
N LYS A 67 3.51 -8.52 -10.18
CA LYS A 67 3.31 -9.58 -11.18
C LYS A 67 2.36 -10.68 -10.69
N LEU A 68 2.36 -10.96 -9.40
CA LEU A 68 1.46 -11.95 -8.79
C LEU A 68 -0.01 -11.57 -8.99
N TRP A 69 -0.35 -10.27 -8.90
CA TRP A 69 -1.72 -9.76 -9.00
C TRP A 69 -2.09 -9.29 -10.40
N ALA A 70 -1.13 -9.04 -11.27
CA ALA A 70 -1.31 -8.49 -12.62
C ALA A 70 -2.40 -9.20 -13.42
N ARG A 71 -2.41 -10.53 -13.39
CA ARG A 71 -3.42 -11.38 -14.08
C ARG A 71 -4.85 -11.21 -13.57
N PHE A 72 -5.03 -10.68 -12.35
CA PHE A 72 -6.35 -10.49 -11.73
C PHE A 72 -6.90 -9.08 -11.95
N LEU A 73 -6.04 -8.10 -12.24
CA LEU A 73 -6.44 -6.70 -12.42
C LEU A 73 -7.51 -6.51 -13.52
N PRO A 74 -7.48 -7.23 -14.67
CA PRO A 74 -8.53 -7.13 -15.68
C PRO A 74 -9.93 -7.47 -15.14
N HIS A 75 -10.05 -8.31 -14.10
CA HIS A 75 -11.33 -8.65 -13.49
C HIS A 75 -11.97 -7.49 -12.70
N LEU A 76 -11.23 -6.41 -12.41
CA LEU A 76 -11.80 -5.18 -11.87
C LEU A 76 -12.58 -4.39 -12.92
N THR A 77 -12.39 -4.72 -14.21
CA THR A 77 -12.97 -3.98 -15.33
C THR A 77 -14.26 -4.64 -15.78
N SER A 78 -15.38 -3.91 -15.74
CA SER A 78 -16.63 -4.35 -16.36
C SER A 78 -16.54 -4.31 -17.90
N ALA A 79 -17.37 -5.06 -18.61
CA ALA A 79 -17.46 -5.00 -20.08
C ALA A 79 -17.66 -3.55 -20.59
N PHE A 80 -18.52 -2.79 -19.92
CA PHE A 80 -18.77 -1.38 -20.26
C PHE A 80 -17.53 -0.49 -20.13
N MET A 81 -16.66 -0.77 -19.17
CA MET A 81 -15.40 -0.02 -19.00
C MET A 81 -14.34 -0.50 -19.98
N SER A 82 -14.26 -1.81 -20.27
CA SER A 82 -13.32 -2.39 -21.24
C SER A 82 -13.44 -1.74 -22.61
N ASP A 83 -14.67 -1.54 -23.09
CA ASP A 83 -14.94 -0.88 -24.39
C ASP A 83 -14.45 0.57 -24.47
N ARG A 84 -14.19 1.19 -23.33
CA ARG A 84 -13.73 2.58 -23.22
C ARG A 84 -12.22 2.72 -23.03
N ILE A 85 -11.55 1.66 -22.63
CA ILE A 85 -10.10 1.62 -22.52
C ILE A 85 -9.55 1.50 -23.93
N ARG A 86 -8.80 2.52 -24.38
CA ARG A 86 -8.37 2.68 -25.78
C ARG A 86 -7.20 1.77 -26.21
N SER A 87 -6.62 1.01 -25.30
CA SER A 87 -5.48 0.13 -25.52
C SER A 87 -5.70 -1.21 -24.84
N ASP A 88 -4.97 -2.23 -25.26
CA ASP A 88 -4.92 -3.46 -24.49
C ASP A 88 -4.38 -3.14 -23.08
N PHE A 89 -4.99 -3.75 -22.06
CA PHE A 89 -4.57 -3.54 -20.68
C PHE A 89 -3.10 -3.92 -20.45
N SER A 90 -2.64 -4.97 -21.13
CA SER A 90 -1.24 -5.44 -21.06
C SER A 90 -0.23 -4.40 -21.55
N ASP A 91 -0.61 -3.53 -22.49
CA ASP A 91 0.26 -2.48 -23.01
C ASP A 91 0.46 -1.33 -22.01
N ARG A 92 -0.37 -1.30 -20.98
CA ARG A 92 -0.39 -0.25 -19.95
C ARG A 92 -0.14 -0.81 -18.55
N LEU A 93 0.63 -1.88 -18.44
CA LEU A 93 0.93 -2.54 -17.18
C LEU A 93 2.43 -2.79 -17.03
N ILE A 94 2.99 -2.35 -15.93
CA ILE A 94 4.32 -2.74 -15.45
C ILE A 94 4.11 -3.79 -14.35
N GLU A 95 4.54 -5.01 -14.62
CA GLU A 95 4.50 -6.12 -13.69
C GLU A 95 5.76 -6.15 -12.84
N LEU A 96 5.65 -5.83 -11.56
CA LEU A 96 6.77 -5.83 -10.63
C LEU A 96 7.19 -7.28 -10.31
N PRO A 97 8.47 -7.64 -10.55
CA PRO A 97 9.01 -8.93 -10.12
C PRO A 97 9.19 -8.95 -8.59
N ASP A 98 9.17 -10.13 -7.98
CA ASP A 98 9.21 -10.28 -6.50
C ASP A 98 10.39 -9.56 -5.82
N GLN A 99 11.51 -9.38 -6.54
CA GLN A 99 12.68 -8.67 -6.03
C GLN A 99 12.51 -7.15 -6.01
N GLY A 100 11.40 -6.63 -6.58
CA GLY A 100 11.23 -5.21 -6.82
C GLY A 100 12.05 -4.70 -8.01
N GLN A 101 11.88 -3.44 -8.31
CA GLN A 101 12.64 -2.78 -9.39
C GLN A 101 12.59 -1.26 -9.26
N ASN A 102 13.46 -0.59 -10.01
CA ASN A 102 13.38 0.85 -10.22
C ASN A 102 12.37 1.15 -11.35
N ILE A 103 11.44 2.05 -11.09
CA ILE A 103 10.47 2.57 -12.06
C ILE A 103 11.01 3.91 -12.54
N PRO A 104 11.34 4.08 -13.84
CA PRO A 104 11.83 5.36 -14.35
C PRO A 104 10.85 6.51 -14.08
N PHE A 105 11.33 7.65 -13.60
CA PHE A 105 10.48 8.80 -13.28
C PHE A 105 11.22 10.11 -13.59
N GLY A 106 11.16 10.55 -14.84
CA GLY A 106 11.97 11.66 -15.32
C GLY A 106 13.46 11.30 -15.35
N ASP A 107 14.27 12.11 -14.68
CA ASP A 107 15.70 11.90 -14.48
C ASP A 107 16.04 11.14 -13.18
N THR A 108 15.00 10.66 -12.47
CA THR A 108 15.08 9.88 -11.25
C THR A 108 14.32 8.56 -11.38
N VAL A 109 14.06 7.89 -10.27
CA VAL A 109 13.28 6.65 -10.18
C VAL A 109 12.36 6.65 -8.97
N ILE A 110 11.24 5.94 -9.05
CA ILE A 110 10.50 5.46 -7.89
C ILE A 110 10.95 4.01 -7.68
N LYS A 111 11.38 3.65 -6.47
CA LYS A 111 11.84 2.30 -6.16
C LYS A 111 10.69 1.46 -5.62
N ALA A 112 10.32 0.40 -6.33
CA ALA A 112 9.43 -0.63 -5.81
C ALA A 112 10.20 -1.54 -4.86
N VAL A 113 9.89 -1.47 -3.59
CA VAL A 113 10.57 -2.20 -2.49
C VAL A 113 9.69 -3.37 -2.08
N PRO A 114 10.21 -4.62 -2.07
CA PRO A 114 9.39 -5.78 -1.68
C PRO A 114 8.97 -5.70 -0.22
N ALA A 115 7.69 -5.96 0.02
CA ALA A 115 7.08 -5.99 1.35
C ALA A 115 6.10 -7.18 1.45
N HIS A 116 6.47 -8.31 0.85
CA HIS A 116 5.63 -9.49 0.77
C HIS A 116 5.16 -9.98 2.12
N PHE A 117 3.88 -10.37 2.19
CA PHE A 117 3.21 -10.79 3.43
C PHE A 117 3.00 -9.69 4.48
N LEU A 118 3.15 -8.40 4.08
CA LEU A 118 2.93 -7.23 4.93
C LEU A 118 1.89 -6.25 4.31
N HIS A 119 0.55 -6.52 4.27
CA HIS A 119 -0.07 -7.80 4.68
C HIS A 119 -0.30 -8.77 3.53
N SER A 120 -0.39 -8.30 2.29
CA SER A 120 -0.63 -9.14 1.11
C SER A 120 0.62 -9.92 0.68
N VAL A 121 0.42 -11.11 0.10
CA VAL A 121 1.53 -11.97 -0.38
C VAL A 121 2.39 -11.30 -1.45
N GLY A 122 1.83 -10.42 -2.26
CA GLY A 122 2.55 -9.70 -3.33
C GLY A 122 2.69 -8.22 -3.04
N ASN A 123 2.73 -7.81 -1.78
CA ASN A 123 2.80 -6.43 -1.38
C ASN A 123 4.13 -5.78 -1.76
N PHE A 124 4.05 -4.54 -2.25
CA PHE A 124 5.18 -3.65 -2.47
C PHE A 124 5.00 -2.36 -1.70
N GLN A 125 6.10 -1.72 -1.42
CA GLN A 125 6.15 -0.34 -0.94
C GLN A 125 6.93 0.49 -1.96
N PHE A 126 6.75 1.80 -1.94
CA PHE A 126 7.36 2.67 -2.93
C PHE A 126 8.21 3.73 -2.24
N TYR A 127 9.47 3.80 -2.63
CA TYR A 127 10.42 4.76 -2.08
C TYR A 127 10.78 5.81 -3.13
N ASP A 128 10.60 7.07 -2.77
CA ASP A 128 11.07 8.21 -3.53
C ASP A 128 12.43 8.66 -2.97
N PRO A 129 13.54 8.50 -3.72
CA PRO A 129 14.87 8.86 -3.25
C PRO A 129 15.10 10.37 -3.17
N ILE A 130 14.29 11.18 -3.85
CA ILE A 130 14.42 12.66 -3.81
C ILE A 130 13.86 13.20 -2.50
N SER A 131 12.63 12.84 -2.15
CA SER A 131 11.99 13.26 -0.89
C SER A 131 12.39 12.39 0.29
N LYS A 132 13.02 11.21 0.04
CA LYS A 132 13.35 10.18 1.04
C LYS A 132 12.13 9.68 1.81
N ILE A 133 11.00 9.61 1.11
CA ILE A 133 9.73 9.13 1.65
C ILE A 133 9.54 7.67 1.23
N LEU A 134 9.21 6.81 2.21
CA LEU A 134 8.73 5.46 1.99
C LEU A 134 7.20 5.45 2.13
N PHE A 135 6.48 5.24 1.03
CA PHE A 135 5.04 4.99 1.01
C PHE A 135 4.83 3.52 1.34
N SER A 136 4.38 3.25 2.56
CA SER A 136 4.48 1.93 3.17
C SER A 136 3.23 1.06 3.04
N GLY A 137 2.24 1.48 2.20
CA GLY A 137 0.96 0.79 2.14
C GLY A 137 0.35 0.69 3.53
N ASP A 138 -0.05 -0.49 3.95
CA ASP A 138 -0.68 -0.68 5.27
C ASP A 138 0.31 -0.87 6.42
N MET A 139 1.61 -0.92 6.13
CA MET A 139 2.60 -1.00 7.20
C MET A 139 2.71 0.35 7.93
N GLY A 140 2.33 0.37 9.21
CA GLY A 140 2.20 1.58 10.01
C GLY A 140 0.76 2.11 10.10
N ALA A 141 -0.21 1.45 9.47
CA ALA A 141 -1.61 1.83 9.53
C ALA A 141 -2.11 2.02 10.96
N SER A 142 -2.90 3.06 11.19
CA SER A 142 -3.45 3.38 12.51
C SER A 142 -4.88 3.91 12.41
N MET A 143 -5.70 3.55 13.41
CA MET A 143 -7.08 4.00 13.53
C MET A 143 -7.12 5.29 14.35
N VAL A 144 -7.14 6.43 13.66
CA VAL A 144 -7.10 7.76 14.27
C VAL A 144 -7.99 8.74 13.50
N ASP A 145 -8.55 9.73 14.18
CA ASP A 145 -9.37 10.78 13.55
C ASP A 145 -8.52 11.79 12.78
N ASP A 146 -7.32 12.10 13.28
CA ASP A 146 -6.36 13.00 12.62
C ASP A 146 -5.23 12.19 11.98
N ALA A 147 -5.39 11.87 10.71
CA ALA A 147 -4.39 11.17 9.91
C ALA A 147 -3.36 12.11 9.23
N GLN A 148 -3.58 13.42 9.26
CA GLN A 148 -2.71 14.36 8.55
C GLN A 148 -1.50 14.81 9.37
N SER A 149 -1.63 14.85 10.70
CA SER A 149 -0.51 15.16 11.57
C SER A 149 0.40 13.96 11.77
N PRO A 150 1.74 14.14 11.83
CA PRO A 150 2.65 13.04 12.11
C PRO A 150 2.51 12.51 13.55
N VAL A 151 3.05 11.32 13.78
CA VAL A 151 3.18 10.77 15.15
C VAL A 151 4.17 11.62 15.94
N THR A 152 3.73 12.18 17.08
CA THR A 152 4.57 12.97 17.99
C THR A 152 4.94 12.21 19.25
N ASP A 153 4.04 11.34 19.73
CA ASP A 153 4.27 10.43 20.86
C ASP A 153 4.03 8.99 20.38
N PHE A 154 5.13 8.24 20.26
CA PHE A 154 5.06 6.87 19.74
C PHE A 154 4.34 5.92 20.68
N ASP A 155 4.59 6.00 22.00
CA ASP A 155 4.01 5.08 22.96
C ASP A 155 2.50 5.28 23.08
N ALA A 156 2.05 6.54 23.07
CA ALA A 156 0.63 6.88 23.01
C ALA A 156 -0.03 6.44 21.68
N HIS A 157 0.73 6.30 20.60
CA HIS A 157 0.21 5.89 19.30
C HIS A 157 0.10 4.37 19.12
N ILE A 158 0.87 3.56 19.85
CA ILE A 158 0.87 2.09 19.75
C ILE A 158 -0.54 1.46 19.80
N PRO A 159 -1.46 1.86 20.72
CA PRO A 159 -2.78 1.25 20.79
C PRO A 159 -3.58 1.36 19.49
N SER A 160 -3.45 2.46 18.75
CA SER A 160 -4.15 2.68 17.48
C SER A 160 -3.63 1.82 16.31
N MET A 161 -2.43 1.28 16.43
CA MET A 161 -1.79 0.43 15.42
C MET A 161 -1.84 -1.06 15.72
N ARG A 162 -1.72 -1.43 17.01
CA ARG A 162 -1.45 -2.80 17.47
C ARG A 162 -2.43 -3.82 16.91
N GLY A 163 -3.73 -3.57 17.07
CA GLY A 163 -4.77 -4.53 16.67
C GLY A 163 -4.75 -4.84 15.18
N PHE A 164 -4.57 -3.83 14.35
CA PHE A 164 -4.43 -3.99 12.91
C PHE A 164 -3.22 -4.87 12.56
N HIS A 165 -2.03 -4.53 13.05
CA HIS A 165 -0.84 -5.28 12.70
C HIS A 165 -0.85 -6.72 13.24
N GLN A 166 -1.39 -6.93 14.44
CA GLN A 166 -1.54 -8.28 14.98
C GLN A 166 -2.46 -9.16 14.15
N ARG A 167 -3.51 -8.57 13.57
CA ARG A 167 -4.50 -9.31 12.77
C ARG A 167 -4.08 -9.55 11.33
N TYR A 168 -3.53 -8.54 10.68
CA TYR A 168 -3.35 -8.56 9.23
C TYR A 168 -1.92 -8.93 8.79
N MET A 169 -0.89 -8.65 9.58
CA MET A 169 0.49 -9.02 9.21
C MET A 169 0.74 -10.50 9.41
N CYS A 170 1.53 -11.11 8.52
CA CYS A 170 1.73 -12.55 8.49
C CYS A 170 2.43 -13.08 9.75
N SER A 171 3.58 -12.51 10.13
CA SER A 171 4.35 -12.95 11.30
C SER A 171 5.42 -11.93 11.70
N LYS A 172 5.84 -11.99 12.96
CA LYS A 172 6.98 -11.21 13.47
C LYS A 172 8.26 -11.44 12.66
N LYS A 173 8.48 -12.67 12.16
CA LYS A 173 9.64 -12.97 11.31
C LYS A 173 9.69 -12.06 10.09
N VAL A 174 8.58 -11.95 9.37
CA VAL A 174 8.51 -11.14 8.14
C VAL A 174 8.65 -9.66 8.46
N MET A 175 7.96 -9.17 9.51
CA MET A 175 8.08 -7.77 9.95
C MET A 175 9.52 -7.41 10.35
N ARG A 176 10.23 -8.32 11.01
CA ARG A 176 11.64 -8.10 11.37
C ARG A 176 12.56 -8.03 10.15
N LEU A 177 12.36 -8.91 9.16
CA LEU A 177 13.11 -8.86 7.90
C LEU A 177 12.91 -7.52 7.18
N TRP A 178 11.68 -7.08 7.09
CA TRP A 178 11.33 -5.78 6.53
C TRP A 178 11.94 -4.62 7.33
N ALA A 179 11.81 -4.61 8.65
CA ALA A 179 12.38 -3.56 9.50
C ALA A 179 13.89 -3.45 9.35
N ASN A 180 14.59 -4.58 9.23
CA ASN A 180 16.04 -4.59 8.98
C ASN A 180 16.37 -3.98 7.62
N MET A 181 15.64 -4.34 6.57
CA MET A 181 15.83 -3.76 5.23
C MET A 181 15.63 -2.25 5.25
N VAL A 182 14.56 -1.75 5.89
CA VAL A 182 14.28 -0.30 5.94
C VAL A 182 15.33 0.47 6.74
N ARG A 183 15.97 -0.15 7.74
CA ARG A 183 17.08 0.48 8.48
C ARG A 183 18.30 0.79 7.59
N ASP A 184 18.50 -0.02 6.56
CA ASP A 184 19.61 0.17 5.62
C ASP A 184 19.26 1.20 4.52
N MET A 185 17.99 1.69 4.48
CA MET A 185 17.54 2.71 3.55
C MET A 185 17.70 4.11 4.14
N ASP A 186 17.93 5.11 3.27
CA ASP A 186 17.98 6.53 3.68
C ASP A 186 16.57 7.14 3.70
N VAL A 187 15.71 6.67 4.63
CA VAL A 187 14.32 7.12 4.77
C VAL A 187 14.22 8.22 5.83
N ASP A 188 13.65 9.36 5.47
CA ASP A 188 13.37 10.48 6.39
C ASP A 188 11.91 10.51 6.86
N MET A 189 11.02 9.82 6.11
CA MET A 189 9.59 9.73 6.44
C MET A 189 9.00 8.40 5.97
N ILE A 190 8.21 7.75 6.82
CA ILE A 190 7.35 6.62 6.45
C ILE A 190 5.90 7.10 6.45
N VAL A 191 5.20 6.86 5.34
CA VAL A 191 3.81 7.29 5.15
C VAL A 191 2.94 6.08 4.86
N PRO A 192 2.15 5.60 5.84
CA PRO A 192 1.19 4.53 5.61
C PRO A 192 -0.04 5.04 4.84
N GLN A 193 -0.77 4.13 4.21
CA GLN A 193 -2.01 4.42 3.50
C GLN A 193 -3.10 4.93 4.45
N HIS A 194 -3.14 4.41 5.66
CA HIS A 194 -4.10 4.78 6.69
C HIS A 194 -3.39 5.28 7.95
N GLY A 195 -3.84 6.42 8.50
CA GLY A 195 -3.34 6.96 9.75
C GLY A 195 -2.13 7.89 9.62
N LYS A 196 -1.35 7.98 10.69
CA LYS A 196 -0.30 8.99 10.84
C LYS A 196 1.04 8.56 10.27
N SER A 197 1.78 9.52 9.72
CA SER A 197 3.15 9.34 9.25
C SER A 197 4.18 9.34 10.39
N PHE A 198 5.33 8.70 10.14
CA PHE A 198 6.49 8.66 11.04
C PHE A 198 7.60 9.53 10.44
N VAL A 199 7.93 10.63 11.10
CA VAL A 199 8.86 11.64 10.58
C VAL A 199 10.14 11.68 11.41
N GLY A 200 11.28 11.60 10.70
CA GLY A 200 12.62 11.68 11.27
C GLY A 200 13.15 10.35 11.79
N LYS A 201 14.46 10.20 11.73
CA LYS A 201 15.18 8.94 12.03
C LYS A 201 14.84 8.37 13.42
N ALA A 202 14.69 9.23 14.43
CA ALA A 202 14.38 8.76 15.79
C ALA A 202 12.99 8.10 15.87
N MET A 203 11.97 8.72 15.27
CA MET A 203 10.61 8.18 15.25
C MET A 203 10.53 6.91 14.41
N ILE A 204 11.16 6.91 13.23
CA ILE A 204 11.25 5.75 12.35
C ILE A 204 11.90 4.58 13.07
N ASN A 205 13.04 4.79 13.75
CA ASN A 205 13.71 3.73 14.48
C ASN A 205 12.86 3.14 15.61
N ARG A 206 12.10 3.98 16.34
CA ARG A 206 11.15 3.49 17.35
C ARG A 206 10.06 2.62 16.73
N PHE A 207 9.53 3.03 15.58
CA PHE A 207 8.54 2.23 14.84
C PHE A 207 9.14 0.90 14.39
N LEU A 208 10.32 0.91 13.76
CA LEU A 208 11.00 -0.31 13.29
C LEU A 208 11.35 -1.27 14.45
N ASP A 209 11.74 -0.75 15.61
CA ASP A 209 12.00 -1.56 16.81
C ASP A 209 10.72 -2.22 17.31
N TRP A 210 9.64 -1.47 17.39
CA TRP A 210 8.36 -1.98 17.85
C TRP A 210 7.79 -3.03 16.91
N ILE A 211 7.69 -2.72 15.62
CA ILE A 211 7.06 -3.59 14.63
C ILE A 211 7.87 -4.89 14.41
N GLY A 212 9.20 -4.81 14.39
CA GLY A 212 10.08 -5.97 14.25
C GLY A 212 10.06 -6.93 15.46
N ASN A 213 9.44 -6.51 16.58
CA ASN A 213 9.29 -7.33 17.79
C ASN A 213 7.83 -7.71 18.09
N LEU A 214 6.85 -7.21 17.33
CA LEU A 214 5.44 -7.49 17.57
C LEU A 214 5.07 -8.91 17.08
N PRO A 215 4.61 -9.82 17.95
CA PRO A 215 3.99 -11.07 17.51
C PRO A 215 2.68 -10.77 16.78
N CYS A 216 2.46 -11.40 15.61
CA CYS A 216 1.29 -11.17 14.79
C CYS A 216 0.96 -12.36 13.88
N GLY A 217 -0.23 -12.35 13.31
CA GLY A 217 -0.69 -13.37 12.37
C GLY A 217 -0.46 -14.78 12.90
N VAL A 218 0.31 -15.58 12.18
CA VAL A 218 0.56 -16.97 12.52
C VAL A 218 1.32 -17.17 13.84
N ASP A 219 2.02 -16.16 14.36
CA ASP A 219 2.66 -16.26 15.67
C ASP A 219 1.66 -16.37 16.83
N LEU A 220 0.42 -15.92 16.62
CA LEU A 220 -0.63 -15.86 17.63
C LEU A 220 -1.62 -17.03 17.52
N LEU A 221 -1.56 -17.81 16.43
CA LEU A 221 -2.50 -18.90 16.18
C LEU A 221 -2.10 -20.16 16.96
N THR A 222 -3.13 -20.84 17.47
CA THR A 222 -3.03 -22.13 18.13
C THR A 222 -4.01 -23.14 17.51
N GLN A 223 -3.96 -24.40 17.96
CA GLN A 223 -4.94 -25.39 17.51
C GLN A 223 -6.38 -25.02 17.92
N ASP A 224 -6.56 -24.28 19.00
CA ASP A 224 -7.88 -23.86 19.50
C ASP A 224 -8.57 -22.86 18.54
N ASP A 225 -7.81 -22.13 17.71
CA ASP A 225 -8.34 -21.25 16.67
C ASP A 225 -8.95 -22.04 15.47
N TYR A 226 -8.69 -23.35 15.42
CA TYR A 226 -9.18 -24.27 14.40
C TYR A 226 -9.99 -25.42 15.02
N ASP A 227 -10.80 -25.11 16.06
CA ASP A 227 -11.67 -26.10 16.71
C ASP A 227 -13.06 -26.11 16.07
N TYR A 228 -13.31 -27.08 15.20
CA TYR A 228 -14.63 -27.29 14.61
C TYR A 228 -15.66 -27.87 15.61
N ALA A 229 -15.23 -28.67 16.59
CA ALA A 229 -16.13 -29.30 17.56
C ALA A 229 -16.77 -28.25 18.48
N GLY A 230 -16.05 -27.17 18.83
CA GLY A 230 -16.58 -26.06 19.60
C GLY A 230 -17.72 -25.30 18.90
N LEU A 231 -17.72 -25.25 17.56
CA LEU A 231 -18.76 -24.56 16.77
C LEU A 231 -20.10 -25.32 16.82
N ILE A 232 -20.08 -26.67 16.83
CA ILE A 232 -21.29 -27.50 16.85
C ILE A 232 -22.06 -27.34 18.15
N ASN A 233 -21.36 -27.08 19.26
CA ASN A 233 -21.95 -26.93 20.59
C ASN A 233 -22.47 -25.50 20.86
N SER A 234 -22.14 -24.53 20.01
CA SER A 234 -22.54 -23.12 20.20
C SER A 234 -23.86 -22.73 19.52
N VAL A 235 -24.39 -23.56 18.64
CA VAL A 235 -25.68 -23.33 17.97
C VAL A 235 -26.79 -23.88 18.89
N LYS A 236 -27.34 -23.04 19.77
CA LYS A 236 -28.66 -23.25 20.29
C LYS A 236 -29.63 -22.88 19.17
N VAL A 237 -30.24 -23.91 18.57
CA VAL A 237 -31.43 -23.72 17.73
C VAL A 237 -32.57 -23.49 18.71
N ASP A 238 -33.00 -22.23 18.88
CA ASP A 238 -34.24 -21.88 19.55
C ASP A 238 -35.44 -22.14 18.61
#